data_8934ea8474bebfa1ad079ea010c2100e
#
_entry.id   8934ea8474bebfa1ad079ea010c2100e
#
_cell.length_a   1.000
_cell.length_b   1.000
_cell.length_c   1.000
_cell.angle_alpha   90.00
_cell.angle_beta   90.00
_cell.angle_gamma   90.00
#
_symmetry.space_group_name_H-M   'P 1'
#
loop_
_entity.id
_entity.type
_entity.pdbx_description
1 polymer ?
#
loop_
_entity_poly.entity_id
_entity_poly.type
_entity_poly.pdbx_seq_one_letter_code
_entity_poly.pdbx_strand_id
1 'polypeptide(L)'
;GGAGGYRTATCVSISARCTAVTVGGGGAAIACSNTQSQGNDGNNSVCGPIASEGGGGGGAGNGSSPFPAINGRSGGSGGGGASGHPAQTFGGTGGSGNTPPTSPSQGNPGGASPAGGPTNFSILPAGGGGATGTGGNGGNFPGGAAGNGGAGTANDITGSSVTYAGGGGGGAIPSYTPKGGCGGAGGGGNGGPSGCGSAGTVNTGGGGGGGGS
;
A
#
# COMPACT_ATOMS: atom_id res chain seq x y z
N GLY A 1 1.21 1.38 2.52
CA GLY A 1 1.97 1.00 1.33
C GLY A 1 1.28 -0.09 0.52
N GLY A 2 1.60 -0.18 -0.74
CA GLY A 2 1.21 -1.29 -1.60
C GLY A 2 1.96 -2.58 -1.27
N ALA A 3 1.38 -3.73 -1.62
CA ALA A 3 2.06 -5.00 -1.55
C ALA A 3 3.13 -5.14 -2.64
N GLY A 4 4.12 -6.00 -2.43
CA GLY A 4 5.01 -6.46 -3.50
C GLY A 4 4.22 -7.16 -4.60
N GLY A 5 4.76 -7.15 -5.83
CA GLY A 5 4.15 -7.85 -6.94
C GLY A 5 4.10 -9.35 -6.67
N TYR A 6 2.97 -9.96 -7.00
CA TYR A 6 2.80 -11.40 -6.91
C TYR A 6 2.82 -12.02 -8.31
N ARG A 7 3.74 -12.94 -8.53
CA ARG A 7 3.87 -13.64 -9.82
C ARG A 7 3.97 -15.15 -9.62
N THR A 8 3.24 -15.87 -10.46
CA THR A 8 3.35 -17.33 -10.59
C THR A 8 3.60 -17.67 -12.05
N ALA A 9 4.36 -18.71 -12.27
CA ALA A 9 4.58 -19.27 -13.60
C ALA A 9 4.75 -20.78 -13.51
N THR A 10 4.34 -21.48 -14.55
CA THR A 10 4.55 -22.92 -14.73
C THR A 10 5.55 -23.14 -15.86
N CYS A 11 6.24 -24.27 -15.86
CA CYS A 11 7.16 -24.66 -16.91
C CYS A 11 8.30 -23.65 -17.15
N VAL A 12 8.78 -23.01 -16.07
CA VAL A 12 9.91 -22.07 -16.16
C VAL A 12 11.18 -22.87 -16.43
N SER A 13 11.87 -22.56 -17.53
CA SER A 13 13.19 -23.15 -17.82
C SER A 13 14.21 -22.60 -16.84
N ILE A 14 14.73 -23.49 -15.99
CA ILE A 14 15.79 -23.16 -15.05
C ILE A 14 17.07 -23.83 -15.55
N SER A 15 18.16 -23.06 -15.57
CA SER A 15 19.49 -23.61 -15.92
C SER A 15 19.87 -24.78 -14.98
N ALA A 16 20.44 -25.82 -15.54
CA ALA A 16 20.97 -26.95 -14.76
C ALA A 16 22.14 -26.54 -13.84
N ARG A 17 22.60 -25.31 -13.91
CA ARG A 17 23.64 -24.75 -13.03
C ARG A 17 22.97 -23.91 -11.91
N CYS A 18 23.68 -23.01 -11.28
CA CYS A 18 23.11 -22.11 -10.28
C CYS A 18 22.12 -21.14 -10.89
N THR A 19 20.92 -21.06 -10.33
CA THR A 19 19.97 -19.98 -10.59
C THR A 19 19.99 -19.05 -9.40
N ALA A 20 20.34 -17.80 -9.62
CA ALA A 20 20.31 -16.78 -8.58
C ALA A 20 18.85 -16.47 -8.19
N VAL A 21 18.58 -16.46 -6.89
CA VAL A 21 17.33 -16.00 -6.31
C VAL A 21 17.64 -14.80 -5.43
N THR A 22 17.01 -13.66 -5.73
CA THR A 22 17.10 -12.46 -4.91
C THR A 22 15.73 -12.20 -4.28
N VAL A 23 15.70 -12.08 -2.97
CA VAL A 23 14.49 -11.65 -2.25
C VAL A 23 14.61 -10.17 -1.92
N GLY A 24 13.74 -9.37 -2.47
CA GLY A 24 13.70 -7.93 -2.21
C GLY A 24 13.27 -7.63 -0.79
N GLY A 25 13.93 -6.67 -0.16
CA GLY A 25 13.51 -6.15 1.14
C GLY A 25 12.25 -5.28 1.00
N GLY A 26 11.40 -5.26 2.03
CA GLY A 26 10.29 -4.30 2.13
C GLY A 26 10.79 -2.86 2.19
N GLY A 27 9.95 -1.90 1.81
CA GLY A 27 10.26 -0.48 1.96
C GLY A 27 10.55 -0.13 3.43
N ALA A 28 11.63 0.60 3.66
CA ALA A 28 12.00 1.01 5.01
C ALA A 28 10.89 1.88 5.64
N ALA A 29 10.63 1.67 6.93
CA ALA A 29 9.69 2.50 7.66
C ALA A 29 10.15 3.96 7.68
N ILE A 30 9.20 4.88 7.52
CA ILE A 30 9.44 6.31 7.77
C ILE A 30 9.19 6.56 9.26
N ALA A 31 10.08 7.36 9.86
CA ALA A 31 9.89 7.77 11.25
C ALA A 31 8.54 8.49 11.40
N CYS A 32 7.82 8.18 12.48
CA CYS A 32 6.53 8.80 12.79
C CYS A 32 6.72 10.22 13.36
N SER A 33 7.45 11.02 12.63
CA SER A 33 7.61 12.46 12.89
C SER A 33 6.72 13.21 11.90
N ASN A 34 6.39 14.47 12.22
CA ASN A 34 5.57 15.36 11.38
C ASN A 34 6.21 15.68 10.00
N THR A 35 7.02 14.79 9.47
CA THR A 35 7.66 14.98 8.17
C THR A 35 6.73 14.46 7.08
N GLN A 36 6.54 15.28 6.05
CA GLN A 36 5.71 14.98 4.89
C GLN A 36 6.43 14.05 3.90
N SER A 37 6.91 12.92 4.37
CA SER A 37 7.66 11.99 3.54
C SER A 37 6.77 10.86 3.07
N GLN A 38 6.73 10.63 1.76
CA GLN A 38 6.12 9.42 1.19
C GLN A 38 6.78 8.17 1.76
N GLY A 39 6.01 7.10 1.91
CA GLY A 39 6.56 5.80 2.22
C GLY A 39 7.61 5.38 1.19
N ASN A 40 8.59 4.61 1.63
CA ASN A 40 9.59 4.04 0.73
C ASN A 40 9.01 2.85 -0.05
N ASP A 41 9.47 2.69 -1.29
CA ASP A 41 9.14 1.53 -2.10
C ASP A 41 9.89 0.29 -1.59
N GLY A 42 9.32 -0.89 -1.78
CA GLY A 42 10.03 -2.15 -1.61
C GLY A 42 11.01 -2.39 -2.76
N ASN A 43 11.96 -3.29 -2.54
CA ASN A 43 12.89 -3.74 -3.57
C ASN A 43 12.31 -4.92 -4.36
N ASN A 44 12.78 -5.11 -5.59
CA ASN A 44 12.36 -6.19 -6.45
C ASN A 44 12.88 -7.54 -5.99
N SER A 45 12.08 -8.59 -6.18
CA SER A 45 12.51 -9.98 -6.05
C SER A 45 12.70 -10.57 -7.44
N VAL A 46 13.75 -11.41 -7.59
CA VAL A 46 14.09 -12.02 -8.87
C VAL A 46 14.37 -13.50 -8.68
N CYS A 47 13.81 -14.34 -9.55
CA CYS A 47 14.11 -15.77 -9.63
C CYS A 47 14.28 -16.16 -11.11
N GLY A 48 15.51 -16.37 -11.55
CA GLY A 48 15.78 -16.62 -12.95
C GLY A 48 15.25 -15.52 -13.88
N PRO A 49 14.38 -15.84 -14.85
CA PRO A 49 13.83 -14.85 -15.77
C PRO A 49 12.64 -14.05 -15.20
N ILE A 50 12.18 -14.37 -13.99
CA ILE A 50 10.99 -13.75 -13.40
C ILE A 50 11.44 -12.70 -12.40
N ALA A 51 11.05 -11.45 -12.65
CA ALA A 51 11.17 -10.35 -11.69
C ALA A 51 9.77 -9.99 -11.16
N SER A 52 9.69 -9.70 -9.88
CA SER A 52 8.49 -9.24 -9.18
C SER A 52 8.82 -7.90 -8.55
N GLU A 53 8.09 -6.87 -8.89
CA GLU A 53 8.39 -5.52 -8.43
C GLU A 53 8.06 -5.33 -6.94
N GLY A 54 8.83 -4.47 -6.28
CA GLY A 54 8.53 -4.04 -4.94
C GLY A 54 7.20 -3.29 -4.87
N GLY A 55 6.58 -3.26 -3.72
CA GLY A 55 5.35 -2.49 -3.49
C GLY A 55 5.62 -0.99 -3.44
N GLY A 56 4.72 -0.18 -3.96
CA GLY A 56 4.82 1.28 -3.93
C GLY A 56 4.57 1.86 -2.54
N GLY A 57 5.34 2.84 -2.14
CA GLY A 57 5.17 3.58 -0.89
C GLY A 57 3.84 4.33 -0.83
N GLY A 58 3.26 4.45 0.35
CA GLY A 58 2.06 5.27 0.57
C GLY A 58 2.34 6.76 0.41
N GLY A 59 1.34 7.51 0.03
CA GLY A 59 1.39 8.96 0.00
C GLY A 59 1.59 9.56 1.39
N ALA A 60 2.05 10.80 1.44
CA ALA A 60 2.17 11.58 2.66
C ALA A 60 1.15 12.72 2.68
N GLY A 61 0.51 12.92 3.81
CA GLY A 61 -0.38 14.05 4.05
C GLY A 61 0.13 14.90 5.20
N ASN A 62 -0.14 16.18 5.16
CA ASN A 62 0.15 17.07 6.27
C ASN A 62 -1.13 17.77 6.72
N GLY A 63 -1.39 17.69 8.03
CA GLY A 63 -2.47 18.43 8.67
C GLY A 63 -2.29 19.96 8.65
N SER A 64 -1.18 20.47 8.14
CA SER A 64 -0.89 21.91 8.09
C SER A 64 -1.03 22.48 6.67
N SER A 65 -1.80 23.56 6.52
CA SER A 65 -1.85 24.35 5.28
C SER A 65 -0.50 25.04 5.02
N PRO A 66 0.01 25.17 3.77
CA PRO A 66 -0.70 24.98 2.47
C PRO A 66 -0.21 23.75 1.66
N PHE A 67 0.16 22.64 2.28
CA PHE A 67 0.78 21.55 1.55
C PHE A 67 -0.25 20.59 0.91
N PRO A 68 -0.12 20.33 -0.43
CA PRO A 68 -1.00 19.40 -1.12
C PRO A 68 -0.80 17.96 -0.61
N ALA A 69 -1.86 17.17 -0.67
CA ALA A 69 -1.75 15.74 -0.44
C ALA A 69 -0.82 15.10 -1.48
N ILE A 70 0.03 14.19 -1.02
CA ILE A 70 0.98 13.49 -1.90
C ILE A 70 0.39 12.14 -2.32
N ASN A 71 0.53 11.82 -3.59
CA ASN A 71 0.03 10.59 -4.17
C ASN A 71 0.77 9.37 -3.62
N GLY A 72 0.14 8.21 -3.66
CA GLY A 72 0.83 6.93 -3.49
C GLY A 72 1.79 6.67 -4.66
N ARG A 73 2.85 5.91 -4.42
CA ARG A 73 3.82 5.49 -5.45
C ARG A 73 3.36 4.24 -6.18
N SER A 74 3.76 4.14 -7.42
CA SER A 74 3.52 2.95 -8.25
C SER A 74 4.49 1.83 -7.87
N GLY A 75 4.11 0.58 -8.12
CA GLY A 75 4.94 -0.58 -7.86
C GLY A 75 4.29 -1.88 -8.34
N GLY A 76 4.70 -3.01 -7.82
CA GLY A 76 4.02 -4.29 -8.03
C GLY A 76 2.54 -4.16 -7.69
N SER A 77 2.23 -3.67 -6.48
CA SER A 77 0.95 -3.02 -6.18
C SER A 77 1.22 -1.58 -5.74
N GLY A 78 0.30 -0.66 -6.04
CA GLY A 78 0.46 0.76 -5.75
C GLY A 78 0.17 1.13 -4.30
N GLY A 79 0.85 2.15 -3.78
CA GLY A 79 0.56 2.73 -2.47
C GLY A 79 -0.74 3.54 -2.47
N GLY A 80 -1.41 3.64 -1.32
CA GLY A 80 -2.60 4.47 -1.15
C GLY A 80 -2.29 5.97 -1.17
N GLY A 81 -3.23 6.77 -1.61
CA GLY A 81 -3.15 8.23 -1.56
C GLY A 81 -3.31 8.77 -0.13
N ALA A 82 -2.68 9.90 0.14
CA ALA A 82 -2.77 10.55 1.44
C ALA A 82 -3.96 11.51 1.55
N SER A 83 -4.34 11.80 2.79
CA SER A 83 -5.26 12.90 3.07
C SER A 83 -4.62 14.26 2.81
N GLY A 84 -5.37 15.19 2.24
CA GLY A 84 -5.00 16.60 2.20
C GLY A 84 -5.52 17.35 3.43
N HIS A 85 -5.05 18.60 3.59
CA HIS A 85 -5.58 19.52 4.59
C HIS A 85 -7.06 19.86 4.27
N PRO A 86 -7.93 20.05 5.29
CA PRO A 86 -9.35 20.39 5.07
C PRO A 86 -9.61 21.60 4.14
N ALA A 87 -8.70 22.59 4.14
CA ALA A 87 -8.77 23.74 3.23
C ALA A 87 -8.29 23.43 1.79
N GLN A 88 -7.83 22.21 1.52
CA GLN A 88 -7.33 21.80 0.20
C GLN A 88 -8.42 21.04 -0.56
N THR A 89 -8.59 21.39 -1.82
CA THR A 89 -9.59 20.76 -2.70
C THR A 89 -9.17 19.40 -3.24
N PHE A 90 -7.98 18.90 -2.88
CA PHE A 90 -7.41 17.68 -3.48
C PHE A 90 -6.92 16.69 -2.43
N GLY A 91 -7.38 15.45 -2.52
CA GLY A 91 -6.77 14.29 -1.87
C GLY A 91 -5.70 13.67 -2.79
N GLY A 92 -4.81 12.87 -2.22
CA GLY A 92 -3.81 12.13 -2.99
C GLY A 92 -4.42 10.98 -3.78
N THR A 93 -3.98 10.78 -5.00
CA THR A 93 -4.34 9.59 -5.80
C THR A 93 -3.55 8.37 -5.31
N GLY A 94 -4.12 7.18 -5.51
CA GLY A 94 -3.36 5.94 -5.34
C GLY A 94 -2.29 5.78 -6.44
N GLY A 95 -1.19 5.13 -6.10
CA GLY A 95 -0.19 4.70 -7.07
C GLY A 95 -0.72 3.58 -7.96
N SER A 96 -0.21 3.49 -9.17
CA SER A 96 -0.54 2.40 -10.08
C SER A 96 0.07 1.08 -9.59
N GLY A 97 -0.70 0.01 -9.72
CA GLY A 97 -0.19 -1.35 -9.60
C GLY A 97 0.31 -1.86 -10.96
N ASN A 98 0.89 -3.06 -10.95
CA ASN A 98 1.41 -3.71 -12.16
C ASN A 98 2.36 -2.80 -12.96
N THR A 99 3.30 -2.17 -12.26
CA THR A 99 4.28 -1.25 -12.86
C THR A 99 5.70 -1.74 -12.59
N PRO A 100 6.47 -2.07 -13.63
CA PRO A 100 6.08 -2.14 -15.04
C PRO A 100 5.02 -3.21 -15.32
N PRO A 101 4.26 -3.08 -16.41
CA PRO A 101 3.15 -3.99 -16.70
C PRO A 101 3.66 -5.40 -17.01
N THR A 102 2.97 -6.38 -16.43
CA THR A 102 3.21 -7.82 -16.69
C THR A 102 1.89 -8.50 -17.03
N SER A 103 1.99 -9.64 -17.70
CA SER A 103 0.85 -10.54 -17.93
C SER A 103 1.20 -11.93 -17.43
N PRO A 104 0.41 -12.50 -16.50
CA PRO A 104 -0.66 -11.87 -15.73
C PRO A 104 -0.20 -10.65 -14.92
N SER A 105 -1.16 -9.79 -14.52
CA SER A 105 -0.86 -8.65 -13.64
C SER A 105 -0.22 -9.12 -12.32
N GLN A 106 0.79 -8.40 -11.86
CA GLN A 106 1.47 -8.70 -10.60
C GLN A 106 0.85 -8.00 -9.38
N GLY A 107 -0.13 -7.10 -9.59
CA GLY A 107 -0.80 -6.41 -8.49
C GLY A 107 -1.73 -5.29 -8.96
N ASN A 108 -2.36 -4.62 -8.02
CA ASN A 108 -3.42 -3.65 -8.25
C ASN A 108 -3.06 -2.26 -7.72
N PRO A 109 -3.73 -1.19 -8.20
CA PRO A 109 -3.49 0.16 -7.72
C PRO A 109 -3.91 0.33 -6.25
N GLY A 110 -3.31 1.31 -5.61
CA GLY A 110 -3.78 1.83 -4.33
C GLY A 110 -5.07 2.63 -4.50
N GLY A 111 -5.79 2.81 -3.40
CA GLY A 111 -6.97 3.67 -3.34
C GLY A 111 -6.61 5.15 -3.38
N ALA A 112 -7.58 5.98 -3.74
CA ALA A 112 -7.47 7.43 -3.71
C ALA A 112 -8.14 8.00 -2.45
N SER A 113 -7.60 9.08 -1.92
CA SER A 113 -8.33 9.94 -1.00
C SER A 113 -9.23 10.89 -1.79
N PRO A 114 -10.48 11.10 -1.38
CA PRO A 114 -11.36 12.01 -2.10
C PRO A 114 -10.86 13.45 -2.06
N ALA A 115 -11.35 14.29 -2.94
CA ALA A 115 -11.14 15.74 -2.84
C ALA A 115 -11.90 16.30 -1.64
N GLY A 116 -11.31 17.26 -0.92
CA GLY A 116 -12.01 18.03 0.12
C GLY A 116 -13.12 18.86 -0.47
N GLY A 117 -14.23 18.96 0.24
CA GLY A 117 -15.34 19.83 -0.13
C GLY A 117 -15.20 21.24 0.49
N PRO A 118 -15.99 22.22 0.03
CA PRO A 118 -15.92 23.60 0.51
C PRO A 118 -16.34 23.80 1.97
N THR A 119 -16.74 22.75 2.67
CA THR A 119 -17.26 22.77 4.04
C THR A 119 -16.30 22.24 5.11
N ASN A 120 -14.99 22.27 4.88
CA ASN A 120 -13.96 21.86 5.86
C ASN A 120 -14.05 20.41 6.35
N PHE A 121 -14.48 19.47 5.51
CA PHE A 121 -14.48 18.06 5.88
C PHE A 121 -13.09 17.45 5.75
N SER A 122 -12.69 16.75 6.78
CA SER A 122 -11.44 16.00 6.75
C SER A 122 -11.53 14.84 5.77
N ILE A 123 -10.48 14.71 4.99
CA ILE A 123 -10.31 13.66 4.00
C ILE A 123 -9.50 12.55 4.65
N LEU A 124 -9.93 11.32 4.52
CA LEU A 124 -9.27 10.19 5.14
C LEU A 124 -8.31 9.50 4.16
N PRO A 125 -7.15 9.02 4.63
CA PRO A 125 -6.17 8.33 3.81
C PRO A 125 -6.72 7.04 3.20
N ALA A 126 -6.23 6.68 2.05
CA ALA A 126 -6.59 5.47 1.32
C ALA A 126 -5.66 4.30 1.66
N GLY A 127 -6.09 3.07 1.37
CA GLY A 127 -5.30 1.85 1.50
C GLY A 127 -4.45 1.57 0.27
N GLY A 128 -3.38 0.81 0.45
CA GLY A 128 -2.53 0.30 -0.63
C GLY A 128 -3.16 -0.87 -1.38
N GLY A 129 -2.81 -1.08 -2.63
CA GLY A 129 -3.24 -2.22 -3.44
C GLY A 129 -2.63 -3.53 -2.97
N GLY A 130 -3.30 -4.63 -3.25
CA GLY A 130 -2.85 -6.00 -3.04
C GLY A 130 -2.76 -6.79 -4.34
N ALA A 131 -2.43 -8.07 -4.26
CA ALA A 131 -2.26 -8.91 -5.44
C ALA A 131 -3.56 -9.07 -6.25
N THR A 132 -4.70 -9.19 -5.60
CA THR A 132 -6.01 -9.39 -6.26
C THR A 132 -6.99 -8.26 -6.05
N GLY A 133 -6.80 -7.42 -5.04
CA GLY A 133 -7.70 -6.31 -4.73
C GLY A 133 -7.03 -4.94 -4.86
N THR A 134 -7.79 -3.97 -5.34
CA THR A 134 -7.41 -2.56 -5.26
C THR A 134 -7.43 -2.09 -3.80
N GLY A 135 -6.62 -1.10 -3.47
CA GLY A 135 -6.73 -0.43 -2.17
C GLY A 135 -8.08 0.29 -2.04
N GLY A 136 -8.64 0.25 -0.84
CA GLY A 136 -9.87 0.99 -0.54
C GLY A 136 -9.64 2.50 -0.56
N ASN A 137 -10.59 3.24 -1.09
CA ASN A 137 -10.56 4.69 -1.04
C ASN A 137 -10.74 5.19 0.40
N GLY A 138 -10.14 6.33 0.68
CA GLY A 138 -10.47 7.07 1.90
C GLY A 138 -11.88 7.68 1.81
N GLY A 139 -12.52 7.84 2.94
CA GLY A 139 -13.82 8.48 3.04
C GLY A 139 -13.72 9.97 3.40
N ASN A 140 -14.87 10.64 3.42
CA ASN A 140 -15.03 12.01 3.91
C ASN A 140 -15.65 11.99 5.30
N PHE A 141 -15.20 12.89 6.19
CA PHE A 141 -15.89 13.15 7.47
C PHE A 141 -17.09 14.09 7.26
N PRO A 142 -18.22 13.94 8.01
CA PRO A 142 -18.45 12.87 8.99
C PRO A 142 -18.90 11.54 8.37
N GLY A 143 -18.58 10.45 9.02
CA GLY A 143 -19.07 9.11 8.71
C GLY A 143 -18.21 8.29 7.76
N GLY A 144 -17.16 8.86 7.15
CA GLY A 144 -16.20 8.10 6.36
C GLY A 144 -15.22 7.28 7.23
N ALA A 145 -14.49 6.39 6.59
CA ALA A 145 -13.42 5.59 7.18
C ALA A 145 -12.13 5.70 6.37
N ALA A 146 -10.99 5.44 6.99
CA ALA A 146 -9.75 5.24 6.27
C ALA A 146 -9.84 3.99 5.38
N GLY A 147 -9.23 4.05 4.21
CA GLY A 147 -9.29 2.97 3.23
C GLY A 147 -8.59 1.70 3.72
N ASN A 148 -9.21 0.55 3.52
CA ASN A 148 -8.59 -0.75 3.79
C ASN A 148 -7.56 -1.11 2.71
N GLY A 149 -6.58 -1.93 3.07
CA GLY A 149 -5.67 -2.52 2.11
C GLY A 149 -6.36 -3.51 1.17
N GLY A 150 -5.91 -3.57 -0.06
CA GLY A 150 -6.38 -4.52 -1.07
C GLY A 150 -6.01 -5.96 -0.70
N ALA A 151 -6.87 -6.89 -1.08
CA ALA A 151 -6.66 -8.31 -0.80
C ALA A 151 -5.45 -8.89 -1.54
N GLY A 152 -4.76 -9.79 -0.88
CA GLY A 152 -3.73 -10.65 -1.46
C GLY A 152 -4.34 -11.88 -2.13
N THR A 153 -3.50 -12.83 -2.48
CA THR A 153 -3.89 -14.08 -3.12
C THR A 153 -3.40 -15.28 -2.34
N ALA A 154 -4.23 -16.34 -2.28
CA ALA A 154 -3.85 -17.59 -1.66
C ALA A 154 -3.03 -18.44 -2.62
N ASN A 155 -2.06 -19.17 -2.05
CA ASN A 155 -1.25 -20.15 -2.79
C ASN A 155 -0.90 -21.32 -1.86
N ASP A 156 -0.88 -22.53 -2.41
CA ASP A 156 -0.64 -23.78 -1.68
C ASP A 156 0.68 -24.48 -2.07
N ILE A 157 1.56 -23.80 -2.81
CA ILE A 157 2.82 -24.37 -3.30
C ILE A 157 3.73 -24.89 -2.16
N THR A 158 3.54 -24.39 -0.94
CA THR A 158 4.28 -24.83 0.25
C THR A 158 3.62 -25.99 0.99
N GLY A 159 2.56 -26.59 0.43
CA GLY A 159 1.82 -27.72 1.00
C GLY A 159 0.61 -27.33 1.87
N SER A 160 0.47 -26.07 2.20
CA SER A 160 -0.73 -25.52 2.87
C SER A 160 -1.09 -24.16 2.28
N SER A 161 -2.37 -23.82 2.27
CA SER A 161 -2.81 -22.54 1.71
C SER A 161 -2.35 -21.40 2.58
N VAL A 162 -1.53 -20.51 2.00
CA VAL A 162 -1.07 -19.25 2.61
C VAL A 162 -1.45 -18.09 1.71
N THR A 163 -1.99 -17.03 2.30
CA THR A 163 -2.31 -15.81 1.54
C THR A 163 -1.12 -14.84 1.56
N TYR A 164 -0.77 -14.28 0.40
CA TYR A 164 0.38 -13.41 0.18
C TYR A 164 -0.05 -12.07 -0.42
N ALA A 165 0.81 -11.07 -0.28
CA ALA A 165 0.73 -9.78 -0.97
C ALA A 165 -0.58 -9.01 -0.73
N GLY A 166 -0.99 -8.88 0.55
CA GLY A 166 -2.04 -7.96 0.97
C GLY A 166 -1.54 -6.52 1.11
N GLY A 167 -2.31 -5.53 0.69
CA GLY A 167 -1.97 -4.11 0.81
C GLY A 167 -2.12 -3.59 2.24
N GLY A 168 -1.42 -2.51 2.60
CA GLY A 168 -1.57 -1.86 3.91
C GLY A 168 -2.79 -0.96 4.00
N GLY A 169 -3.39 -0.85 5.17
CA GLY A 169 -4.50 0.07 5.45
C GLY A 169 -4.04 1.53 5.57
N GLY A 170 -4.92 2.47 5.29
CA GLY A 170 -4.71 3.91 5.49
C GLY A 170 -4.65 4.29 6.98
N GLY A 171 -3.88 5.30 7.34
CA GLY A 171 -3.80 5.79 8.72
C GLY A 171 -5.10 6.44 9.20
N ALA A 172 -5.24 6.64 10.49
CA ALA A 172 -6.35 7.38 11.06
C ALA A 172 -6.02 8.86 11.24
N ILE A 173 -7.06 9.67 11.36
CA ILE A 173 -6.99 11.02 11.90
C ILE A 173 -7.82 11.00 13.19
N PRO A 174 -7.20 10.93 14.39
CA PRO A 174 -7.90 10.63 15.65
C PRO A 174 -9.10 11.51 15.95
N SER A 175 -9.03 12.79 15.57
CA SER A 175 -10.13 13.75 15.76
C SER A 175 -11.37 13.42 14.93
N TYR A 176 -11.24 12.54 13.93
CA TYR A 176 -12.30 12.24 12.96
C TYR A 176 -12.59 10.74 12.82
N THR A 177 -11.56 9.90 12.95
CA THR A 177 -11.73 8.45 12.93
C THR A 177 -10.85 7.83 14.00
N PRO A 178 -11.39 7.07 14.95
CA PRO A 178 -10.60 6.44 15.99
C PRO A 178 -9.78 5.25 15.51
N LYS A 179 -9.97 4.79 14.23
CA LYS A 179 -9.30 3.61 13.69
C LYS A 179 -8.78 3.88 12.28
N GLY A 180 -7.57 3.43 12.03
CA GLY A 180 -7.04 3.30 10.66
C GLY A 180 -7.74 2.19 9.89
N GLY A 181 -7.55 2.16 8.59
CA GLY A 181 -8.00 1.08 7.72
C GLY A 181 -7.32 -0.23 8.09
N CYS A 182 -8.03 -1.35 7.91
CA CYS A 182 -7.45 -2.68 8.09
C CYS A 182 -6.47 -2.99 6.95
N GLY A 183 -5.40 -3.71 7.27
CA GLY A 183 -4.55 -4.33 6.25
C GLY A 183 -5.30 -5.40 5.46
N GLY A 184 -4.96 -5.56 4.20
CA GLY A 184 -5.52 -6.60 3.34
C GLY A 184 -5.04 -7.99 3.76
N ALA A 185 -5.89 -9.00 3.52
CA ALA A 185 -5.50 -10.39 3.73
C ALA A 185 -4.23 -10.72 2.92
N GLY A 186 -3.30 -11.45 3.50
CA GLY A 186 -2.00 -11.73 2.89
C GLY A 186 -0.87 -10.86 3.44
N GLY A 187 -0.98 -10.44 4.70
CA GLY A 187 0.08 -9.80 5.46
C GLY A 187 0.12 -8.29 5.38
N GLY A 188 -0.95 -7.64 4.93
CA GLY A 188 -1.04 -6.19 4.99
C GLY A 188 -1.06 -5.66 6.42
N GLY A 189 -0.30 -4.59 6.71
CA GLY A 189 -0.28 -3.90 7.99
C GLY A 189 -1.49 -3.00 8.16
N ASN A 190 -2.02 -2.90 9.37
CA ASN A 190 -3.11 -1.98 9.70
C ASN A 190 -2.63 -0.53 9.79
N GLY A 191 -3.46 0.40 9.38
CA GLY A 191 -3.24 1.81 9.62
C GLY A 191 -3.24 2.13 11.11
N GLY A 192 -2.31 3.02 11.52
CA GLY A 192 -2.21 3.49 12.90
C GLY A 192 -3.39 4.36 13.29
N PRO A 193 -3.92 4.21 14.51
CA PRO A 193 -4.95 5.11 15.06
C PRO A 193 -4.38 6.49 15.40
N SER A 194 -3.14 6.54 15.80
CA SER A 194 -2.29 7.71 16.03
C SER A 194 -0.84 7.24 15.94
N GLY A 195 0.05 8.02 15.35
CA GLY A 195 1.45 7.64 15.16
C GLY A 195 1.64 6.57 14.08
N CYS A 196 2.52 5.59 14.30
CA CYS A 196 2.91 4.61 13.28
C CYS A 196 1.81 3.59 12.95
N GLY A 197 1.63 3.27 11.67
CA GLY A 197 0.95 2.06 11.25
C GLY A 197 1.75 0.79 11.53
N SER A 198 1.10 -0.36 11.44
CA SER A 198 1.77 -1.66 11.58
C SER A 198 2.60 -1.99 10.34
N ALA A 199 3.73 -2.63 10.54
CA ALA A 199 4.49 -3.20 9.44
C ALA A 199 3.66 -4.30 8.74
N GLY A 200 3.93 -4.53 7.47
CA GLY A 200 3.47 -5.74 6.79
C GLY A 200 4.08 -6.98 7.44
N THR A 201 3.37 -8.09 7.38
CA THR A 201 3.85 -9.37 7.89
C THR A 201 5.09 -9.81 7.10
N VAL A 202 6.14 -10.19 7.80
CA VAL A 202 7.38 -10.65 7.16
C VAL A 202 7.13 -11.87 6.27
N ASN A 203 7.88 -12.00 5.19
CA ASN A 203 7.83 -13.12 4.26
C ASN A 203 6.49 -13.33 3.55
N THR A 204 5.59 -12.35 3.57
CA THR A 204 4.31 -12.40 2.83
C THR A 204 4.26 -11.47 1.63
N GLY A 205 5.21 -10.55 1.51
CA GLY A 205 5.15 -9.48 0.52
C GLY A 205 4.06 -8.43 0.82
N GLY A 206 3.52 -8.41 2.04
CA GLY A 206 2.46 -7.47 2.44
C GLY A 206 2.97 -6.04 2.58
N GLY A 207 2.14 -5.08 2.23
CA GLY A 207 2.40 -3.64 2.38
C GLY A 207 2.25 -3.17 3.82
N GLY A 208 3.07 -2.21 4.26
CA GLY A 208 2.91 -1.58 5.59
C GLY A 208 1.72 -0.63 5.66
N GLY A 209 1.10 -0.54 6.82
CA GLY A 209 0.01 0.40 7.12
C GLY A 209 0.50 1.84 7.20
N GLY A 210 -0.39 2.77 6.91
CA GLY A 210 -0.15 4.21 7.03
C GLY A 210 -0.12 4.67 8.49
N GLY A 211 0.68 5.70 8.77
CA GLY A 211 0.65 6.37 10.06
C GLY A 211 -0.61 7.24 10.22
N GLY A 212 -1.08 7.37 11.46
CA GLY A 212 -2.10 8.33 11.86
C GLY A 212 -1.48 9.67 12.30
N SER A 213 -2.22 10.73 12.20
CA SER A 213 -1.78 12.09 12.57
C SER A 213 -2.61 12.66 13.71
#